data_6617c7cbd991ce936a5eed95d5eeed9b
#
_entry.id   6617c7cbd991ce936a5eed95d5eeed9b
#
_cell.length_a   1.000
_cell.length_b   1.000
_cell.length_c   1.000
_cell.angle_alpha   90.00
_cell.angle_beta   90.00
_cell.angle_gamma   90.00
#
_symmetry.space_group_name_H-M   'P 1'
#
loop_
_entity.id
_entity.type
_entity.pdbx_description
1 polymer ?
#
loop_
_entity_poly.entity_id
_entity_poly.type
_entity_poly.pdbx_seq_one_letter_code
_entity_poly.pdbx_strand_id
1 'polypeptide(L)'
;TSDAFVVGGAFNEGDLLVKIEDANYRAAVAGAKARVAQAEELLRREEAESELARKDYDALGREGDPSELTLRMPQLAQARAAYEAAKADYTSAALNLRRTEIRAPFKGRVRDRTAGAGQFISPGAPIGRIFSTDVAEVRLPLTDSDLAKSGLSIAFFETPEVKGPPVTLSATIAGEFHQWNARIARTDGAIDPATRQVSAIAVVEDPYGAGADNGTPLAMGLFVDARITGKPIDDAVILPRSALYGRDTVYVIAKDETLIERKVTLASADKDTITLAGGVKDGERVVTSPLRGAKGGDKVAPTETTDIPGAARADEDERAAVDGAVREGALR
;
A
#
# COMPACT_ATOMS: atom_id res chain seq x y z
N THR A 1 26.14 16.38 -0.84
CA THR A 1 25.10 15.56 -1.46
C THR A 1 25.76 14.37 -2.16
N SER A 2 25.19 13.19 -2.05
CA SER A 2 25.67 12.03 -2.82
C SER A 2 25.22 12.15 -4.28
N ASP A 3 25.88 11.41 -5.18
CA ASP A 3 25.51 11.34 -6.60
C ASP A 3 24.11 10.74 -6.79
N ALA A 4 23.63 9.93 -5.82
CA ALA A 4 22.29 9.38 -5.82
C ALA A 4 21.19 10.41 -5.45
N PHE A 5 21.54 11.52 -4.77
CA PHE A 5 20.57 12.54 -4.36
C PHE A 5 20.35 13.59 -5.47
N VAL A 6 19.95 13.11 -6.63
CA VAL A 6 19.50 13.90 -7.79
C VAL A 6 18.08 13.52 -8.15
N VAL A 7 17.32 14.41 -8.77
CA VAL A 7 15.93 14.12 -9.18
C VAL A 7 15.90 12.88 -10.09
N GLY A 8 15.08 11.91 -9.75
CA GLY A 8 15.02 10.60 -10.43
C GLY A 8 16.10 9.60 -10.02
N GLY A 9 17.10 10.00 -9.20
CA GLY A 9 18.15 9.11 -8.71
C GLY A 9 17.57 7.99 -7.82
N ALA A 10 18.10 6.78 -7.97
CA ALA A 10 17.75 5.62 -7.16
C ALA A 10 18.72 5.45 -5.99
N PHE A 11 18.22 4.94 -4.88
CA PHE A 11 19.01 4.66 -3.67
C PHE A 11 18.46 3.42 -2.96
N ASN A 12 19.31 2.78 -2.16
CA ASN A 12 18.92 1.69 -1.26
C ASN A 12 18.76 2.20 0.17
N GLU A 13 18.11 1.40 1.00
CA GLU A 13 18.04 1.66 2.44
C GLU A 13 19.45 1.80 3.04
N GLY A 14 19.64 2.80 3.91
CA GLY A 14 20.91 3.10 4.54
C GLY A 14 21.86 3.96 3.71
N ASP A 15 21.63 4.16 2.42
CA ASP A 15 22.48 4.99 1.57
C ASP A 15 22.53 6.43 2.09
N LEU A 16 23.75 7.02 2.05
CA LEU A 16 23.94 8.41 2.43
C LEU A 16 23.42 9.33 1.32
N LEU A 17 22.34 10.05 1.60
CA LEU A 17 21.74 11.00 0.65
C LEU A 17 22.39 12.38 0.76
N VAL A 18 22.47 12.91 1.98
CA VAL A 18 23.02 14.24 2.24
C VAL A 18 23.94 14.20 3.45
N LYS A 19 25.07 14.86 3.34
CA LYS A 19 25.99 15.12 4.44
C LYS A 19 26.02 16.63 4.72
N ILE A 20 25.68 17.01 5.94
CA ILE A 20 25.82 18.37 6.46
C ILE A 20 27.27 18.55 6.94
N GLU A 21 27.79 19.75 6.88
CA GLU A 21 29.12 20.05 7.45
C GLU A 21 29.14 19.69 8.94
N ASP A 22 30.06 18.82 9.34
CA ASP A 22 30.05 18.19 10.66
C ASP A 22 31.15 18.68 11.61
N ALA A 23 32.01 19.61 11.18
CA ALA A 23 33.16 20.08 11.95
C ALA A 23 32.77 20.58 13.36
N ASN A 24 31.77 21.43 13.47
CA ASN A 24 31.28 21.96 14.74
C ASN A 24 30.65 20.87 15.62
N TYR A 25 29.95 19.93 15.02
CA TYR A 25 29.34 18.80 15.74
C TYR A 25 30.39 17.83 16.28
N ARG A 26 31.47 17.57 15.54
CA ARG A 26 32.62 16.77 16.02
C ARG A 26 33.33 17.47 17.18
N ALA A 27 33.53 18.78 17.10
CA ALA A 27 34.09 19.54 18.20
C ALA A 27 33.21 19.50 19.48
N ALA A 28 31.87 19.61 19.31
CA ALA A 28 30.95 19.47 20.43
C ALA A 28 30.98 18.08 21.08
N VAL A 29 31.09 17.00 20.29
CA VAL A 29 31.25 15.64 20.80
C VAL A 29 32.55 15.50 21.56
N ALA A 30 33.69 16.00 21.02
CA ALA A 30 34.98 15.98 21.71
C ALA A 30 34.95 16.74 23.05
N GLY A 31 34.33 17.92 23.09
CA GLY A 31 34.17 18.70 24.32
C GLY A 31 33.27 17.99 25.34
N ALA A 32 32.17 17.40 24.90
CA ALA A 32 31.29 16.62 25.80
C ALA A 32 32.01 15.38 26.36
N LYS A 33 32.78 14.67 25.54
CA LYS A 33 33.57 13.52 25.97
C LYS A 33 34.60 13.90 27.04
N ALA A 34 35.28 15.07 26.90
CA ALA A 34 36.18 15.57 27.91
C ALA A 34 35.49 15.86 29.24
N ARG A 35 34.24 16.43 29.21
CA ARG A 35 33.46 16.66 30.42
C ARG A 35 33.03 15.34 31.11
N VAL A 36 32.72 14.31 30.36
CA VAL A 36 32.45 12.97 30.92
C VAL A 36 33.66 12.45 31.65
N ALA A 37 34.86 12.54 31.06
CA ALA A 37 36.11 12.08 31.70
C ALA A 37 36.43 12.86 33.00
N GLN A 38 36.18 14.17 33.01
CA GLN A 38 36.36 14.99 34.24
C GLN A 38 35.38 14.63 35.32
N ALA A 39 34.12 14.42 34.97
CA ALA A 39 33.07 14.03 35.95
C ALA A 39 33.30 12.60 36.47
N GLU A 40 33.76 11.70 35.62
CA GLU A 40 34.14 10.33 36.03
C GLU A 40 35.31 10.32 37.02
N GLU A 41 36.30 11.13 36.77
CA GLU A 41 37.47 11.27 37.68
C GLU A 41 37.05 11.81 39.05
N LEU A 42 36.14 12.83 39.06
CA LEU A 42 35.61 13.35 40.30
C LEU A 42 34.74 12.28 41.05
N LEU A 43 33.91 11.55 40.35
CA LEU A 43 33.11 10.47 40.93
C LEU A 43 34.00 9.39 41.59
N ARG A 44 35.02 8.92 40.87
CA ARG A 44 36.00 7.92 41.40
C ARG A 44 36.72 8.43 42.63
N ARG A 45 37.06 9.71 42.66
CA ARG A 45 37.69 10.33 43.84
C ARG A 45 36.74 10.31 45.04
N GLU A 46 35.51 10.78 44.88
CA GLU A 46 34.52 10.79 45.96
C GLU A 46 34.14 9.36 46.42
N GLU A 47 34.10 8.38 45.52
CA GLU A 47 33.92 6.97 45.86
C GLU A 47 35.07 6.46 46.74
N ALA A 48 36.33 6.75 46.42
CA ALA A 48 37.47 6.36 47.19
C ALA A 48 37.53 7.05 48.57
N GLU A 49 37.19 8.35 48.63
CA GLU A 49 37.14 9.11 49.86
C GLU A 49 35.99 8.65 50.79
N SER A 50 34.84 8.30 50.20
CA SER A 50 33.72 7.73 50.98
C SER A 50 34.05 6.35 51.55
N GLU A 51 34.75 5.51 50.76
CA GLU A 51 35.23 4.20 51.23
C GLU A 51 36.27 4.33 52.34
N LEU A 52 37.22 5.27 52.20
CA LEU A 52 38.20 5.56 53.23
C LEU A 52 37.53 6.05 54.55
N ALA A 53 36.59 7.00 54.42
CA ALA A 53 35.82 7.50 55.56
C ALA A 53 35.06 6.38 56.29
N ARG A 54 34.55 5.40 55.61
CA ARG A 54 33.91 4.21 56.17
C ARG A 54 34.92 3.34 56.93
N LYS A 55 36.07 3.03 56.32
CA LYS A 55 37.16 2.26 56.95
C LYS A 55 37.69 2.95 58.24
N ASP A 56 37.89 4.27 58.19
CA ASP A 56 38.33 5.04 59.34
C ASP A 56 37.30 5.04 60.48
N TYR A 57 36.00 5.14 60.14
CA TYR A 57 34.92 5.03 61.15
C TYR A 57 34.91 3.67 61.81
N ASP A 58 35.00 2.58 61.04
CA ASP A 58 35.02 1.20 61.53
C ASP A 58 36.25 0.96 62.43
N ALA A 59 37.41 1.50 62.06
CA ALA A 59 38.66 1.38 62.84
C ALA A 59 38.61 2.11 64.17
N LEU A 60 37.79 3.16 64.33
CA LEU A 60 37.64 3.90 65.60
C LEU A 60 36.75 3.17 66.60
N GLY A 61 36.15 2.02 66.29
CA GLY A 61 35.34 1.20 67.14
C GLY A 61 34.15 1.93 67.80
N ARG A 62 33.59 2.92 67.05
CA ARG A 62 32.44 3.69 67.58
C ARG A 62 31.16 2.86 67.47
N GLU A 63 30.38 2.88 68.54
CA GLU A 63 29.05 2.28 68.57
C GLU A 63 28.03 3.17 67.78
N GLY A 64 27.22 2.55 66.96
CA GLY A 64 26.16 3.19 66.15
C GLY A 64 26.51 3.32 64.70
N ASP A 65 25.50 3.65 63.85
CA ASP A 65 25.67 3.84 62.41
C ASP A 65 26.32 5.22 62.11
N PRO A 66 27.29 5.30 61.21
CA PRO A 66 27.89 6.57 60.78
C PRO A 66 26.85 7.46 60.06
N SER A 67 26.92 8.76 60.33
CA SER A 67 26.03 9.70 59.64
C SER A 67 26.37 9.76 58.14
N GLU A 68 25.38 10.09 57.30
CA GLU A 68 25.59 10.26 55.82
C GLU A 68 26.67 11.29 55.50
N LEU A 69 26.80 12.35 56.34
CA LEU A 69 27.84 13.35 56.20
C LEU A 69 29.22 12.78 56.56
N THR A 70 29.31 11.90 57.54
CA THR A 70 30.58 11.20 57.89
C THR A 70 31.05 10.34 56.73
N LEU A 71 30.13 9.67 56.05
CA LEU A 71 30.42 8.82 54.91
C LEU A 71 30.47 9.60 53.56
N ARG A 72 30.40 10.92 53.60
CA ARG A 72 30.44 11.79 52.38
C ARG A 72 29.35 11.46 51.36
N MET A 73 28.24 10.86 51.79
CA MET A 73 27.15 10.42 50.88
C MET A 73 26.56 11.55 50.02
N PRO A 74 26.36 12.80 50.54
CA PRO A 74 25.91 13.92 49.70
C PRO A 74 26.88 14.30 48.60
N GLN A 75 28.20 14.29 48.88
CA GLN A 75 29.26 14.59 47.89
C GLN A 75 29.32 13.51 46.84
N LEU A 76 29.23 12.24 47.23
CA LEU A 76 29.17 11.11 46.30
C LEU A 76 27.93 11.19 45.42
N ALA A 77 26.76 11.51 46.01
CA ALA A 77 25.52 11.68 45.23
C ALA A 77 25.60 12.83 44.20
N GLN A 78 26.24 13.97 44.61
CA GLN A 78 26.48 15.10 43.73
C GLN A 78 27.43 14.74 42.59
N ALA A 79 28.55 14.05 42.88
CA ALA A 79 29.51 13.62 41.86
C ALA A 79 28.86 12.64 40.87
N ARG A 80 28.05 11.69 41.34
CA ARG A 80 27.30 10.77 40.52
C ARG A 80 26.30 11.50 39.62
N ALA A 81 25.54 12.46 40.14
CA ALA A 81 24.61 13.26 39.33
C ALA A 81 25.35 14.08 38.26
N ALA A 82 26.51 14.64 38.59
CA ALA A 82 27.33 15.38 37.62
C ALA A 82 27.86 14.47 36.49
N TYR A 83 28.26 13.25 36.82
CA TYR A 83 28.68 12.26 35.81
C TYR A 83 27.54 11.88 34.88
N GLU A 84 26.36 11.57 35.44
CA GLU A 84 25.19 11.23 34.57
C GLU A 84 24.74 12.40 33.71
N ALA A 85 24.81 13.64 34.20
CA ALA A 85 24.53 14.84 33.42
C ALA A 85 25.52 15.00 32.25
N ALA A 86 26.83 14.85 32.50
CA ALA A 86 27.87 14.92 31.48
C ALA A 86 27.69 13.81 30.41
N LYS A 87 27.29 12.62 30.82
CA LYS A 87 26.98 11.48 29.93
C LYS A 87 25.77 11.75 29.04
N ALA A 88 24.73 12.37 29.58
CA ALA A 88 23.56 12.80 28.83
C ALA A 88 23.93 13.86 27.77
N ASP A 89 24.76 14.84 28.14
CA ASP A 89 25.30 15.85 27.22
C ASP A 89 26.11 15.23 26.06
N TYR A 90 26.95 14.24 26.39
CA TYR A 90 27.71 13.51 25.36
C TYR A 90 26.78 12.75 24.43
N THR A 91 25.76 12.07 24.95
CA THR A 91 24.79 11.34 24.15
C THR A 91 24.03 12.29 23.19
N SER A 92 23.64 13.46 23.69
CA SER A 92 22.98 14.51 22.89
C SER A 92 23.90 15.03 21.78
N ALA A 93 25.16 15.35 22.09
CA ALA A 93 26.14 15.80 21.11
C ALA A 93 26.42 14.73 20.03
N ALA A 94 26.57 13.46 20.44
CA ALA A 94 26.75 12.34 19.53
C ALA A 94 25.54 12.10 18.63
N LEU A 95 24.33 12.27 19.14
CA LEU A 95 23.10 12.21 18.35
C LEU A 95 23.04 13.32 17.29
N ASN A 96 23.40 14.54 17.66
CA ASN A 96 23.42 15.67 16.73
C ASN A 96 24.47 15.46 15.62
N LEU A 97 25.63 14.89 15.95
CA LEU A 97 26.62 14.52 14.93
C LEU A 97 26.08 13.45 13.98
N ARG A 98 25.41 12.41 14.46
CA ARG A 98 24.77 11.42 13.59
C ARG A 98 23.72 12.02 12.66
N ARG A 99 22.98 13.02 13.13
CA ARG A 99 21.96 13.73 12.33
C ARG A 99 22.55 14.58 11.20
N THR A 100 23.87 14.80 11.17
CA THR A 100 24.52 15.45 10.02
C THR A 100 24.60 14.53 8.79
N GLU A 101 24.45 13.22 8.98
CA GLU A 101 24.35 12.24 7.92
C GLU A 101 22.90 11.83 7.72
N ILE A 102 22.30 12.33 6.65
CA ILE A 102 20.93 12.00 6.29
C ILE A 102 20.95 10.79 5.37
N ARG A 103 20.49 9.65 5.89
CA ARG A 103 20.46 8.37 5.20
C ARG A 103 19.05 8.01 4.77
N ALA A 104 18.94 7.23 3.70
CA ALA A 104 17.67 6.72 3.20
C ALA A 104 17.05 5.73 4.20
N PRO A 105 15.79 5.93 4.63
CA PRO A 105 15.09 5.02 5.55
C PRO A 105 14.49 3.80 4.84
N PHE A 106 14.49 3.75 3.51
CA PHE A 106 13.96 2.68 2.67
C PHE A 106 14.62 2.75 1.28
N LYS A 107 14.46 1.71 0.47
CA LYS A 107 14.82 1.70 -0.95
C LYS A 107 13.85 2.57 -1.75
N GLY A 108 14.36 3.41 -2.65
CA GLY A 108 13.48 4.32 -3.38
C GLY A 108 14.17 5.21 -4.40
N ARG A 109 13.43 6.28 -4.76
CA ARG A 109 13.92 7.32 -5.68
C ARG A 109 13.67 8.72 -5.14
N VAL A 110 14.50 9.64 -5.59
CA VAL A 110 14.36 11.07 -5.29
C VAL A 110 13.32 11.69 -6.21
N ARG A 111 12.26 12.23 -5.62
CA ARG A 111 11.21 12.93 -6.37
C ARG A 111 11.61 14.37 -6.70
N ASP A 112 12.05 15.11 -5.68
CA ASP A 112 12.51 16.48 -5.83
C ASP A 112 13.67 16.77 -4.84
N ARG A 113 14.46 17.79 -5.16
CA ARG A 113 15.55 18.28 -4.33
C ARG A 113 15.42 19.78 -4.19
N THR A 114 15.29 20.27 -2.95
CA THR A 114 15.15 21.69 -2.62
C THR A 114 16.47 22.31 -2.15
N ALA A 115 17.39 21.51 -1.63
CA ALA A 115 18.68 22.01 -1.12
C ALA A 115 19.84 21.69 -2.07
N GLY A 116 20.64 22.70 -2.38
CA GLY A 116 21.87 22.59 -3.17
C GLY A 116 23.10 22.27 -2.32
N ALA A 117 24.19 21.82 -2.97
CA ALA A 117 25.49 21.67 -2.32
C ALA A 117 26.04 23.05 -1.92
N GLY A 118 26.57 23.19 -0.68
CA GLY A 118 27.07 24.43 -0.14
C GLY A 118 25.98 25.41 0.37
N GLN A 119 24.73 25.05 0.25
CA GLN A 119 23.62 25.86 0.76
C GLN A 119 23.50 25.73 2.28
N PHE A 120 23.29 26.86 2.96
CA PHE A 120 22.92 26.85 4.38
C PHE A 120 21.50 26.33 4.57
N ILE A 121 21.32 25.41 5.53
CA ILE A 121 20.05 24.78 5.85
C ILE A 121 19.76 25.01 7.33
N SER A 122 18.59 25.55 7.65
CA SER A 122 18.11 25.66 9.02
C SER A 122 17.57 24.30 9.51
N PRO A 123 17.67 24.01 10.82
CA PRO A 123 17.03 22.84 11.40
C PRO A 123 15.53 22.78 11.07
N GLY A 124 15.06 21.63 10.56
CA GLY A 124 13.67 21.44 10.16
C GLY A 124 13.33 21.88 8.72
N ALA A 125 14.26 22.51 7.99
CA ALA A 125 14.02 22.83 6.59
C ALA A 125 13.98 21.57 5.71
N PRO A 126 13.03 21.48 4.75
CA PRO A 126 12.97 20.35 3.82
C PRO A 126 14.15 20.43 2.84
N ILE A 127 14.83 19.32 2.63
CA ILE A 127 15.97 19.19 1.71
C ILE A 127 15.59 18.54 0.38
N GLY A 128 14.47 17.83 0.34
CA GLY A 128 13.92 17.14 -0.82
C GLY A 128 12.82 16.16 -0.41
N ARG A 129 12.26 15.49 -1.40
CA ARG A 129 11.27 14.43 -1.22
C ARG A 129 11.75 13.16 -1.87
N ILE A 130 11.55 12.07 -1.17
CA ILE A 130 11.85 10.71 -1.63
C ILE A 130 10.58 9.86 -1.57
N PHE A 131 10.51 8.82 -2.38
CA PHE A 131 9.41 7.86 -2.35
C PHE A 131 9.96 6.43 -2.47
N SER A 132 9.25 5.48 -1.85
CA SER A 132 9.59 4.06 -1.95
C SER A 132 9.26 3.50 -3.33
N THR A 133 10.08 2.55 -3.78
CA THR A 133 9.86 1.77 -5.00
C THR A 133 9.49 0.32 -4.71
N ASP A 134 9.28 -0.05 -3.44
CA ASP A 134 8.95 -1.42 -3.06
C ASP A 134 7.49 -1.76 -3.39
N VAL A 135 6.60 -0.78 -3.23
CA VAL A 135 5.16 -0.96 -3.44
C VAL A 135 4.56 0.30 -4.07
N ALA A 136 3.72 0.12 -5.07
CA ALA A 136 2.86 1.18 -5.59
C ALA A 136 1.40 0.94 -5.16
N GLU A 137 0.76 1.99 -4.65
CA GLU A 137 -0.66 1.98 -4.32
C GLU A 137 -1.44 2.80 -5.35
N VAL A 138 -2.47 2.19 -5.91
CA VAL A 138 -3.39 2.83 -6.86
C VAL A 138 -4.76 2.93 -6.21
N ARG A 139 -5.28 4.16 -6.10
CA ARG A 139 -6.59 4.42 -5.55
C ARG A 139 -7.64 4.30 -6.64
N LEU A 140 -8.58 3.36 -6.45
CA LEU A 140 -9.66 3.04 -7.38
C LEU A 140 -11.00 3.44 -6.75
N PRO A 141 -11.67 4.48 -7.26
CA PRO A 141 -12.98 4.86 -6.76
C PRO A 141 -14.04 3.86 -7.30
N LEU A 142 -14.71 3.17 -6.40
CA LEU A 142 -15.71 2.16 -6.70
C LEU A 142 -17.10 2.64 -6.28
N THR A 143 -18.09 2.42 -7.14
CA THR A 143 -19.50 2.60 -6.78
C THR A 143 -20.01 1.42 -5.93
N ASP A 144 -21.17 1.56 -5.32
CA ASP A 144 -21.82 0.47 -4.59
C ASP A 144 -22.04 -0.78 -5.49
N SER A 145 -22.41 -0.57 -6.76
CA SER A 145 -22.52 -1.64 -7.75
C SER A 145 -21.18 -2.34 -8.02
N ASP A 146 -20.07 -1.60 -8.09
CA ASP A 146 -18.75 -2.17 -8.34
C ASP A 146 -18.24 -2.96 -7.13
N LEU A 147 -18.53 -2.49 -5.91
CA LEU A 147 -18.27 -3.23 -4.68
C LEU A 147 -19.03 -4.57 -4.66
N ALA A 148 -20.33 -4.54 -5.00
CA ALA A 148 -21.14 -5.74 -5.06
C ALA A 148 -20.61 -6.76 -6.08
N LYS A 149 -20.26 -6.30 -7.30
CA LYS A 149 -19.69 -7.14 -8.36
C LYS A 149 -18.32 -7.71 -7.99
N SER A 150 -17.43 -6.92 -7.38
CA SER A 150 -16.10 -7.36 -6.94
C SER A 150 -16.15 -8.24 -5.69
N GLY A 151 -17.26 -8.25 -4.97
CA GLY A 151 -17.41 -8.97 -3.71
C GLY A 151 -16.65 -8.36 -2.55
N LEU A 152 -16.30 -7.10 -2.66
CA LEU A 152 -15.67 -6.33 -1.61
C LEU A 152 -16.70 -5.77 -0.64
N SER A 153 -16.34 -5.69 0.63
CA SER A 153 -17.08 -4.92 1.63
C SER A 153 -16.58 -3.47 1.68
N ILE A 154 -17.39 -2.58 2.25
CA ILE A 154 -16.99 -1.18 2.46
C ILE A 154 -15.70 -1.06 3.30
N ALA A 155 -15.52 -1.98 4.25
CA ALA A 155 -14.35 -2.04 5.13
C ALA A 155 -13.58 -3.35 4.91
N PHE A 156 -13.20 -3.63 3.66
CA PHE A 156 -12.38 -4.78 3.31
C PHE A 156 -10.92 -4.52 3.71
N PHE A 157 -10.28 -5.54 4.27
CA PHE A 157 -8.85 -5.58 4.51
C PHE A 157 -8.31 -6.99 4.21
N GLU A 158 -7.26 -7.06 3.40
CA GLU A 158 -6.62 -8.33 3.04
C GLU A 158 -5.95 -8.95 4.27
N THR A 159 -6.15 -10.26 4.45
CA THR A 159 -5.48 -11.07 5.47
C THR A 159 -4.74 -12.25 4.81
N PRO A 160 -3.89 -13.00 5.53
CA PRO A 160 -3.27 -14.21 4.97
C PRO A 160 -4.30 -15.22 4.42
N GLU A 161 -5.49 -15.31 5.06
CA GLU A 161 -6.55 -16.25 4.70
C GLU A 161 -7.51 -15.70 3.64
N VAL A 162 -7.69 -14.37 3.58
CA VAL A 162 -8.64 -13.72 2.67
C VAL A 162 -7.87 -12.76 1.78
N LYS A 163 -7.60 -13.20 0.56
CA LYS A 163 -6.95 -12.37 -0.46
C LYS A 163 -7.97 -11.48 -1.17
N GLY A 164 -7.54 -10.24 -1.46
CA GLY A 164 -8.34 -9.34 -2.27
C GLY A 164 -8.42 -9.78 -3.73
N PRO A 165 -9.43 -9.33 -4.47
CA PRO A 165 -9.57 -9.67 -5.88
C PRO A 165 -8.37 -9.15 -6.69
N PRO A 166 -7.93 -9.93 -7.71
CA PRO A 166 -6.88 -9.49 -8.62
C PRO A 166 -7.37 -8.33 -9.48
N VAL A 167 -6.44 -7.46 -9.80
CA VAL A 167 -6.66 -6.26 -10.62
C VAL A 167 -5.62 -6.22 -11.71
N THR A 168 -6.03 -6.00 -12.95
CA THR A 168 -5.15 -5.65 -14.04
C THR A 168 -5.21 -4.15 -14.24
N LEU A 169 -4.08 -3.48 -14.04
CA LEU A 169 -3.91 -2.07 -14.34
C LEU A 169 -3.35 -1.93 -15.76
N SER A 170 -3.83 -0.98 -16.53
CA SER A 170 -3.35 -0.75 -17.89
C SER A 170 -3.23 0.73 -18.22
N ALA A 171 -2.25 1.07 -19.05
CA ALA A 171 -2.07 2.42 -19.57
C ALA A 171 -1.30 2.38 -20.89
N THR A 172 -1.46 3.43 -21.70
CA THR A 172 -0.64 3.65 -22.89
C THR A 172 0.45 4.66 -22.56
N ILE A 173 1.71 4.26 -22.69
CA ILE A 173 2.89 5.10 -22.44
C ILE A 173 3.70 5.17 -23.73
N ALA A 174 4.02 6.37 -24.19
CA ALA A 174 4.78 6.60 -25.43
C ALA A 174 4.22 5.88 -26.68
N GLY A 175 2.91 5.57 -26.68
CA GLY A 175 2.24 4.87 -27.79
C GLY A 175 2.20 3.35 -27.64
N GLU A 176 2.82 2.78 -26.62
CA GLU A 176 2.81 1.35 -26.31
C GLU A 176 1.84 1.04 -25.18
N PHE A 177 1.15 -0.08 -25.27
CA PHE A 177 0.19 -0.55 -24.27
C PHE A 177 0.92 -1.38 -23.23
N HIS A 178 0.72 -1.02 -21.95
CA HIS A 178 1.34 -1.68 -20.80
C HIS A 178 0.30 -2.16 -19.81
N GLN A 179 0.63 -3.27 -19.14
CA GLN A 179 -0.23 -3.86 -18.12
C GLN A 179 0.57 -4.24 -16.87
N TRP A 180 0.00 -3.98 -15.69
CA TRP A 180 0.57 -4.36 -14.39
C TRP A 180 -0.44 -5.17 -13.60
N ASN A 181 0.04 -6.23 -12.97
CA ASN A 181 -0.77 -7.05 -12.09
C ASN A 181 -0.79 -6.44 -10.69
N ALA A 182 -1.99 -6.28 -10.17
CA ALA A 182 -2.26 -5.75 -8.84
C ALA A 182 -3.29 -6.60 -8.10
N ARG A 183 -3.50 -6.33 -6.83
CA ARG A 183 -4.63 -6.87 -6.07
C ARG A 183 -5.17 -5.81 -5.14
N ILE A 184 -6.45 -5.91 -4.78
CA ILE A 184 -7.04 -5.02 -3.78
C ILE A 184 -6.53 -5.44 -2.40
N ALA A 185 -5.77 -4.57 -1.75
CA ALA A 185 -5.29 -4.81 -0.40
C ALA A 185 -6.29 -4.36 0.67
N ARG A 186 -7.01 -3.28 0.40
CA ARG A 186 -7.98 -2.71 1.35
C ARG A 186 -8.94 -1.75 0.67
N THR A 187 -10.00 -1.39 1.39
CA THR A 187 -10.88 -0.26 1.09
C THR A 187 -10.71 0.83 2.16
N ASP A 188 -11.05 2.07 1.85
CA ASP A 188 -10.93 3.20 2.80
C ASP A 188 -11.88 3.09 4.02
N GLY A 189 -12.88 2.20 3.97
CA GLY A 189 -13.88 2.04 5.03
C GLY A 189 -14.87 3.20 5.16
N ALA A 190 -14.82 4.17 4.25
CA ALA A 190 -15.67 5.35 4.23
C ALA A 190 -16.22 5.61 2.84
N ILE A 191 -17.42 6.16 2.79
CA ILE A 191 -18.06 6.61 1.54
C ILE A 191 -17.79 8.11 1.40
N ASP A 192 -17.25 8.52 0.27
CA ASP A 192 -17.14 9.95 -0.08
C ASP A 192 -18.55 10.52 -0.31
N PRO A 193 -19.02 11.49 0.49
CA PRO A 193 -20.38 12.01 0.39
C PRO A 193 -20.66 12.78 -0.90
N ALA A 194 -19.62 13.32 -1.56
CA ALA A 194 -19.77 14.06 -2.80
C ALA A 194 -19.93 13.16 -4.02
N THR A 195 -19.14 12.07 -4.08
CA THR A 195 -19.14 11.14 -5.20
C THR A 195 -19.95 9.88 -4.95
N ARG A 196 -20.27 9.57 -3.68
CA ARG A 196 -20.90 8.33 -3.21
C ARG A 196 -20.12 7.08 -3.59
N GLN A 197 -18.78 7.21 -3.61
CA GLN A 197 -17.85 6.13 -3.93
C GLN A 197 -17.05 5.72 -2.70
N VAL A 198 -16.58 4.48 -2.69
CA VAL A 198 -15.60 3.95 -1.74
C VAL A 198 -14.30 3.76 -2.50
N SER A 199 -13.19 4.23 -1.96
CA SER A 199 -11.90 3.99 -2.59
C SER A 199 -11.37 2.61 -2.20
N ALA A 200 -11.10 1.76 -3.19
CA ALA A 200 -10.30 0.56 -3.02
C ALA A 200 -8.84 0.88 -3.36
N ILE A 201 -7.93 0.30 -2.59
CA ILE A 201 -6.49 0.46 -2.78
C ILE A 201 -5.95 -0.81 -3.42
N ALA A 202 -5.57 -0.71 -4.67
CA ALA A 202 -4.86 -1.75 -5.39
C ALA A 202 -3.35 -1.60 -5.17
N VAL A 203 -2.67 -2.72 -4.95
CA VAL A 203 -1.25 -2.79 -4.62
C VAL A 203 -0.51 -3.54 -5.72
N VAL A 204 0.57 -2.93 -6.22
CA VAL A 204 1.57 -3.55 -7.11
C VAL A 204 2.86 -3.69 -6.32
N GLU A 205 3.35 -4.90 -6.17
CA GLU A 205 4.63 -5.19 -5.52
C GLU A 205 5.79 -4.96 -6.51
N ASP A 206 6.88 -4.37 -6.02
CA ASP A 206 8.09 -4.06 -6.78
C ASP A 206 7.83 -3.44 -8.18
N PRO A 207 7.07 -2.33 -8.25
CA PRO A 207 6.60 -1.74 -9.51
C PRO A 207 7.73 -1.25 -10.44
N TYR A 208 8.96 -1.16 -9.92
CA TYR A 208 10.16 -0.77 -10.68
C TYR A 208 11.08 -1.95 -11.01
N GLY A 209 10.74 -3.16 -10.55
CA GLY A 209 11.50 -4.40 -10.77
C GLY A 209 10.59 -5.51 -11.30
N ALA A 210 10.32 -6.52 -10.48
CA ALA A 210 9.53 -7.69 -10.90
C ALA A 210 8.07 -7.36 -11.27
N GLY A 211 7.49 -6.32 -10.69
CA GLY A 211 6.14 -5.84 -11.03
C GLY A 211 6.07 -4.89 -12.22
N ALA A 212 7.19 -4.59 -12.90
CA ALA A 212 7.21 -3.78 -14.10
C ALA A 212 6.78 -4.59 -15.33
N ASP A 213 6.09 -3.94 -16.28
CA ASP A 213 5.71 -4.56 -17.54
C ASP A 213 6.82 -4.38 -18.59
N ASN A 214 7.49 -5.48 -18.98
CA ASN A 214 8.59 -5.46 -19.95
C ASN A 214 9.66 -4.39 -19.65
N GLY A 215 9.96 -4.17 -18.36
CA GLY A 215 10.88 -3.15 -17.89
C GLY A 215 10.29 -1.74 -17.77
N THR A 216 9.02 -1.54 -18.11
CA THR A 216 8.30 -0.28 -17.93
C THR A 216 7.66 -0.26 -16.54
N PRO A 217 8.11 0.62 -15.63
CA PRO A 217 7.59 0.67 -14.28
C PRO A 217 6.22 1.33 -14.22
N LEU A 218 5.41 0.95 -13.23
CA LEU A 218 4.23 1.71 -12.83
C LEU A 218 4.68 2.98 -12.10
N ALA A 219 4.93 4.03 -12.86
CA ALA A 219 5.49 5.27 -12.33
C ALA A 219 4.47 6.04 -11.48
N MET A 220 4.96 6.70 -10.43
CA MET A 220 4.14 7.56 -9.58
C MET A 220 3.51 8.70 -10.41
N GLY A 221 2.19 8.88 -10.26
CA GLY A 221 1.42 9.90 -10.96
C GLY A 221 0.89 9.47 -12.34
N LEU A 222 1.11 8.23 -12.75
CA LEU A 222 0.50 7.67 -13.95
C LEU A 222 -1.01 7.46 -13.72
N PHE A 223 -1.83 7.87 -14.70
CA PHE A 223 -3.24 7.49 -14.76
C PHE A 223 -3.36 6.12 -15.42
N VAL A 224 -4.13 5.24 -14.80
CA VAL A 224 -4.32 3.86 -15.26
C VAL A 224 -5.79 3.50 -15.32
N ASP A 225 -6.15 2.67 -16.27
CA ASP A 225 -7.41 1.95 -16.27
C ASP A 225 -7.26 0.69 -15.44
N ALA A 226 -8.28 0.36 -14.63
CA ALA A 226 -8.25 -0.78 -13.74
C ALA A 226 -9.38 -1.76 -14.08
N ARG A 227 -9.05 -3.02 -14.29
CA ARG A 227 -9.99 -4.12 -14.43
C ARG A 227 -9.91 -5.03 -13.21
N ILE A 228 -10.94 -5.01 -12.38
CA ILE A 228 -11.05 -5.85 -11.18
C ILE A 228 -11.75 -7.14 -11.57
N THR A 229 -11.16 -8.28 -11.26
CA THR A 229 -11.79 -9.58 -11.43
C THR A 229 -12.84 -9.76 -10.33
N GLY A 230 -14.10 -9.81 -10.72
CA GLY A 230 -15.24 -9.99 -9.79
C GLY A 230 -15.37 -11.43 -9.28
N LYS A 231 -16.41 -11.65 -8.45
CA LYS A 231 -16.79 -12.99 -8.02
C LYS A 231 -17.26 -13.81 -9.23
N PRO A 232 -16.83 -15.06 -9.36
CA PRO A 232 -17.44 -15.96 -10.33
C PRO A 232 -18.92 -16.12 -10.00
N ILE A 233 -19.75 -16.18 -11.03
CA ILE A 233 -21.17 -16.42 -10.91
C ILE A 233 -21.42 -17.78 -11.56
N ASP A 234 -21.75 -18.77 -10.73
CA ASP A 234 -22.06 -20.10 -11.23
C ASP A 234 -23.37 -20.06 -12.03
N ASP A 235 -23.43 -20.83 -13.11
CA ASP A 235 -24.58 -20.93 -14.01
C ASP A 235 -25.08 -19.57 -14.57
N ALA A 236 -24.17 -18.64 -14.79
CA ALA A 236 -24.50 -17.33 -15.34
C ALA A 236 -24.98 -17.42 -16.80
N VAL A 237 -26.14 -16.80 -17.09
CA VAL A 237 -26.68 -16.70 -18.46
C VAL A 237 -26.49 -15.27 -18.96
N ILE A 238 -25.77 -15.12 -20.08
CA ILE A 238 -25.57 -13.82 -20.73
C ILE A 238 -26.61 -13.65 -21.84
N LEU A 239 -27.37 -12.57 -21.79
CA LEU A 239 -28.40 -12.25 -22.77
C LEU A 239 -28.19 -10.82 -23.29
N PRO A 240 -28.65 -10.51 -24.51
CA PRO A 240 -28.77 -9.13 -24.96
C PRO A 240 -29.66 -8.31 -24.03
N ARG A 241 -29.36 -7.05 -23.83
CA ARG A 241 -30.16 -6.17 -22.96
C ARG A 241 -31.63 -6.06 -23.42
N SER A 242 -31.88 -6.25 -24.72
CA SER A 242 -33.22 -6.27 -25.29
C SER A 242 -34.14 -7.43 -24.78
N ALA A 243 -33.54 -8.47 -24.19
CA ALA A 243 -34.26 -9.57 -23.58
C ALA A 243 -34.89 -9.20 -22.21
N LEU A 244 -34.44 -8.09 -21.57
CA LEU A 244 -34.91 -7.66 -20.29
C LEU A 244 -36.13 -6.76 -20.43
N TYR A 245 -37.24 -7.16 -19.83
CA TYR A 245 -38.47 -6.39 -19.73
C TYR A 245 -38.65 -5.85 -18.30
N GLY A 246 -38.84 -4.55 -18.17
CA GLY A 246 -38.91 -3.89 -16.86
C GLY A 246 -37.59 -3.92 -16.11
N ARG A 247 -37.62 -4.40 -14.87
CA ARG A 247 -36.45 -4.45 -13.98
C ARG A 247 -35.84 -5.85 -13.83
N ASP A 248 -36.65 -6.89 -13.90
CA ASP A 248 -36.30 -8.25 -13.48
C ASP A 248 -37.04 -9.35 -14.24
N THR A 249 -37.58 -9.06 -15.43
CA THR A 249 -38.45 -9.99 -16.16
C THR A 249 -37.86 -10.33 -17.52
N VAL A 250 -37.91 -11.60 -17.90
CA VAL A 250 -37.68 -12.10 -19.26
C VAL A 250 -38.84 -12.94 -19.72
N TYR A 251 -39.00 -13.08 -21.03
CA TYR A 251 -39.96 -14.01 -21.64
C TYR A 251 -39.25 -15.26 -22.14
N VAL A 252 -39.72 -16.41 -21.66
CA VAL A 252 -39.24 -17.72 -22.10
C VAL A 252 -40.30 -18.35 -23.00
N ILE A 253 -39.94 -18.99 -24.08
CA ILE A 253 -40.81 -19.65 -25.00
C ILE A 253 -40.99 -21.10 -24.55
N ALA A 254 -42.24 -21.47 -24.23
CA ALA A 254 -42.61 -22.85 -23.89
C ALA A 254 -42.57 -23.76 -25.13
N LYS A 255 -42.71 -25.08 -24.90
CA LYS A 255 -42.74 -26.10 -25.97
C LYS A 255 -43.94 -25.96 -26.93
N ASP A 256 -45.02 -25.38 -26.45
CA ASP A 256 -46.26 -25.11 -27.17
C ASP A 256 -46.30 -23.73 -27.85
N GLU A 257 -45.13 -23.05 -27.92
CA GLU A 257 -44.93 -21.73 -28.51
C GLU A 257 -45.64 -20.59 -27.80
N THR A 258 -45.96 -20.77 -26.50
CA THR A 258 -46.51 -19.72 -25.67
C THR A 258 -45.45 -19.00 -24.87
N LEU A 259 -45.67 -17.71 -24.61
CA LEU A 259 -44.81 -16.88 -23.78
C LEU A 259 -45.02 -17.16 -22.29
N ILE A 260 -43.94 -17.41 -21.55
CA ILE A 260 -43.95 -17.50 -20.10
C ILE A 260 -43.18 -16.31 -19.56
N GLU A 261 -43.86 -15.46 -18.82
CA GLU A 261 -43.21 -14.38 -18.08
C GLU A 261 -42.49 -14.97 -16.89
N ARG A 262 -41.21 -14.66 -16.78
CA ARG A 262 -40.34 -15.19 -15.71
C ARG A 262 -39.51 -14.09 -15.07
N LYS A 263 -39.55 -14.06 -13.74
CA LYS A 263 -38.67 -13.22 -12.96
C LYS A 263 -37.26 -13.81 -12.91
N VAL A 264 -36.26 -12.96 -13.09
CA VAL A 264 -34.84 -13.34 -13.13
C VAL A 264 -34.06 -12.54 -12.09
N THR A 265 -32.97 -13.11 -11.63
CA THR A 265 -32.00 -12.42 -10.76
C THR A 265 -30.93 -11.85 -11.61
N LEU A 266 -30.88 -10.52 -11.68
CA LEU A 266 -29.86 -9.79 -12.45
C LEU A 266 -28.57 -9.71 -11.63
N ALA A 267 -27.47 -10.21 -12.17
CA ALA A 267 -26.13 -10.08 -11.60
C ALA A 267 -25.45 -8.81 -12.06
N SER A 268 -25.50 -8.53 -13.38
CA SER A 268 -24.99 -7.28 -13.93
C SER A 268 -25.78 -6.86 -15.17
N ALA A 269 -25.75 -5.58 -15.49
CA ALA A 269 -26.32 -5.04 -16.73
C ALA A 269 -25.33 -4.01 -17.30
N ASP A 270 -24.85 -4.30 -18.50
CA ASP A 270 -24.02 -3.40 -19.28
C ASP A 270 -24.85 -2.70 -20.36
N LYS A 271 -24.19 -1.95 -21.26
CA LYS A 271 -24.86 -1.20 -22.32
C LYS A 271 -25.61 -2.13 -23.26
N ASP A 272 -25.00 -3.24 -23.65
CA ASP A 272 -25.47 -4.13 -24.71
C ASP A 272 -25.96 -5.50 -24.19
N THR A 273 -25.47 -5.92 -23.01
CA THR A 273 -25.75 -7.24 -22.42
C THR A 273 -26.21 -7.17 -20.98
N ILE A 274 -26.87 -8.22 -20.53
CA ILE A 274 -27.22 -8.49 -19.15
C ILE A 274 -26.68 -9.87 -18.74
N THR A 275 -26.22 -9.99 -17.52
CA THR A 275 -25.81 -11.25 -16.92
C THR A 275 -26.82 -11.62 -15.84
N LEU A 276 -27.44 -12.78 -16.00
CA LEU A 276 -28.39 -13.33 -15.02
C LEU A 276 -27.67 -14.32 -14.11
N ALA A 277 -27.91 -14.21 -12.81
CA ALA A 277 -27.46 -15.19 -11.81
C ALA A 277 -28.49 -16.31 -11.57
N GLY A 278 -29.62 -16.23 -12.23
CA GLY A 278 -30.68 -17.26 -12.12
C GLY A 278 -31.99 -16.84 -12.71
N GLY A 279 -32.94 -17.80 -12.81
CA GLY A 279 -34.25 -17.60 -13.38
C GLY A 279 -34.43 -18.18 -14.79
N VAL A 280 -33.33 -18.42 -15.52
CA VAL A 280 -33.29 -19.10 -16.81
C VAL A 280 -32.38 -20.33 -16.71
N LYS A 281 -32.77 -21.42 -17.36
CA LYS A 281 -31.96 -22.66 -17.39
C LYS A 281 -31.33 -22.85 -18.77
N ASP A 282 -30.24 -23.61 -18.78
CA ASP A 282 -29.62 -24.00 -20.04
C ASP A 282 -30.59 -24.75 -20.96
N GLY A 283 -30.56 -24.44 -22.26
CA GLY A 283 -31.45 -24.99 -23.28
C GLY A 283 -32.87 -24.35 -23.34
N GLU A 284 -33.19 -23.38 -22.48
CA GLU A 284 -34.44 -22.62 -22.59
C GLU A 284 -34.33 -21.55 -23.68
N ARG A 285 -35.40 -21.39 -24.48
CA ARG A 285 -35.51 -20.35 -25.51
C ARG A 285 -35.98 -19.04 -24.91
N VAL A 286 -35.13 -18.03 -24.93
CA VAL A 286 -35.42 -16.69 -24.39
C VAL A 286 -35.68 -15.70 -25.53
N VAL A 287 -36.68 -14.86 -25.38
CA VAL A 287 -37.01 -13.82 -26.34
C VAL A 287 -35.99 -12.68 -26.23
N THR A 288 -35.27 -12.42 -27.29
CA THR A 288 -34.28 -11.35 -27.38
C THR A 288 -34.74 -10.10 -28.15
N SER A 289 -35.84 -10.22 -28.90
CA SER A 289 -36.46 -9.12 -29.64
C SER A 289 -37.47 -8.35 -28.81
N PRO A 290 -37.53 -7.02 -28.90
CA PRO A 290 -38.53 -6.23 -28.17
C PRO A 290 -39.93 -6.59 -28.61
N LEU A 291 -40.74 -7.14 -27.71
CA LEU A 291 -42.16 -7.41 -27.92
C LEU A 291 -43.01 -6.27 -27.32
N ARG A 292 -43.78 -5.56 -28.15
CA ARG A 292 -44.67 -4.50 -27.68
C ARG A 292 -46.03 -5.09 -27.27
N GLY A 293 -46.36 -4.94 -26.01
CA GLY A 293 -47.65 -5.35 -25.48
C GLY A 293 -47.83 -6.87 -25.25
N ALA A 294 -46.78 -7.66 -25.34
CA ALA A 294 -46.78 -9.09 -25.06
C ALA A 294 -47.19 -9.39 -23.60
N LYS A 295 -47.96 -10.43 -23.41
CA LYS A 295 -48.35 -10.94 -22.10
C LYS A 295 -48.04 -12.43 -21.99
N GLY A 296 -47.88 -12.92 -20.78
CA GLY A 296 -47.76 -14.35 -20.53
C GLY A 296 -48.98 -15.08 -21.11
N GLY A 297 -48.76 -16.16 -21.84
CA GLY A 297 -49.78 -16.94 -22.55
C GLY A 297 -49.99 -16.60 -24.03
N ASP A 298 -49.44 -15.51 -24.53
CA ASP A 298 -49.52 -15.18 -25.95
C ASP A 298 -48.75 -16.19 -26.80
N LYS A 299 -49.32 -16.61 -27.93
CA LYS A 299 -48.62 -17.45 -28.91
C LYS A 299 -47.72 -16.64 -29.79
N VAL A 300 -46.50 -17.14 -29.98
CA VAL A 300 -45.46 -16.50 -30.81
C VAL A 300 -44.93 -17.47 -31.86
N ALA A 301 -44.46 -16.92 -32.98
CA ALA A 301 -43.74 -17.69 -33.98
C ALA A 301 -42.24 -17.36 -33.83
N PRO A 302 -41.46 -18.20 -33.18
CA PRO A 302 -40.06 -17.91 -32.91
C PRO A 302 -39.22 -18.02 -34.17
N THR A 303 -38.37 -17.02 -34.38
CA THR A 303 -37.25 -17.11 -35.35
C THR A 303 -36.00 -17.25 -34.54
N GLU A 304 -35.27 -18.36 -34.73
CA GLU A 304 -34.03 -18.58 -33.96
C GLU A 304 -32.92 -17.62 -34.45
N THR A 305 -32.27 -16.97 -33.48
CA THR A 305 -31.11 -16.16 -33.71
C THR A 305 -29.99 -16.69 -32.80
N THR A 306 -28.91 -17.14 -33.42
CA THR A 306 -27.72 -17.65 -32.71
C THR A 306 -26.71 -16.55 -32.40
N ASP A 307 -26.96 -15.33 -32.92
CA ASP A 307 -26.03 -14.21 -32.78
C ASP A 307 -26.33 -13.41 -31.52
N ILE A 308 -25.55 -13.65 -30.47
CA ILE A 308 -25.61 -12.88 -29.24
C ILE A 308 -24.54 -11.79 -29.32
N PRO A 309 -24.90 -10.50 -29.46
CA PRO A 309 -23.92 -9.44 -29.46
C PRO A 309 -23.11 -9.46 -28.15
N GLY A 310 -21.81 -9.68 -28.24
CA GLY A 310 -20.91 -9.73 -27.08
C GLY A 310 -20.42 -11.14 -26.67
N ALA A 311 -21.06 -12.24 -27.09
CA ALA A 311 -20.59 -13.60 -26.81
C ALA A 311 -19.26 -13.93 -27.55
N ALA A 312 -19.09 -13.39 -28.77
CA ALA A 312 -17.86 -13.60 -29.56
C ALA A 312 -16.60 -13.00 -28.94
N ARG A 313 -16.71 -11.96 -28.08
CA ARG A 313 -15.54 -11.34 -27.44
C ARG A 313 -15.02 -12.12 -26.25
N ALA A 314 -15.85 -12.84 -25.51
CA ALA A 314 -15.41 -13.66 -24.40
C ALA A 314 -14.60 -14.87 -24.88
N ASP A 315 -14.99 -15.50 -25.99
CA ASP A 315 -14.29 -16.65 -26.60
C ASP A 315 -12.97 -16.26 -27.30
N GLU A 316 -12.87 -15.05 -27.86
CA GLU A 316 -11.64 -14.56 -28.49
C GLU A 316 -10.58 -14.15 -27.46
N ASP A 317 -10.98 -13.53 -26.35
CA ASP A 317 -10.06 -13.16 -25.26
C ASP A 317 -9.55 -14.42 -24.52
N GLU A 318 -10.38 -15.47 -24.38
CA GLU A 318 -9.97 -16.72 -23.75
C GLU A 318 -9.07 -17.56 -24.68
N ARG A 319 -9.34 -17.58 -25.98
CA ARG A 319 -8.47 -18.24 -26.99
C ARG A 319 -7.15 -17.52 -27.20
N ALA A 320 -7.13 -16.20 -27.17
CA ALA A 320 -5.89 -15.41 -27.24
C ALA A 320 -4.99 -15.65 -26.01
N ALA A 321 -5.59 -15.82 -24.82
CA ALA A 321 -4.85 -16.15 -23.60
C ALA A 321 -4.27 -17.57 -23.62
N VAL A 322 -4.98 -18.54 -24.22
CA VAL A 322 -4.52 -19.95 -24.35
C VAL A 322 -3.47 -20.10 -25.45
N ASP A 323 -3.60 -19.40 -26.58
CA ASP A 323 -2.64 -19.51 -27.71
C ASP A 323 -1.31 -18.79 -27.38
N GLY A 324 -1.34 -17.73 -26.54
CA GLY A 324 -0.14 -17.09 -25.98
C GLY A 324 0.66 -18.03 -25.07
N ALA A 325 -0.02 -18.82 -24.25
CA ALA A 325 0.61 -19.76 -23.32
C ALA A 325 1.22 -21.00 -23.99
N VAL A 326 0.71 -21.39 -25.17
CA VAL A 326 1.21 -22.55 -25.93
C VAL A 326 2.45 -22.21 -26.77
N ARG A 327 2.66 -20.95 -27.16
CA ARG A 327 3.84 -20.54 -27.94
C ARG A 327 5.11 -20.37 -27.12
N GLU A 328 5.02 -20.13 -25.82
CA GLU A 328 6.19 -20.05 -24.92
C GLU A 328 6.75 -21.41 -24.50
N GLY A 329 6.03 -22.51 -24.73
CA GLY A 329 6.46 -23.88 -24.40
C GLY A 329 7.24 -24.63 -25.51
N ALA A 330 7.46 -24.07 -26.69
CA ALA A 330 7.98 -24.78 -27.87
C ALA A 330 9.35 -24.31 -28.37
N LEU A 331 10.14 -23.61 -27.58
CA LEU A 331 11.54 -23.28 -27.91
C LEU A 331 12.46 -23.62 -26.73
N ARG A 332 12.85 -24.87 -26.69
CA ARG A 332 14.08 -25.39 -26.07
C ARG A 332 14.86 -26.20 -27.09
#